data_7b53d9af5b09e38ddcebcdf27cecceae
#
_entry.id   7b53d9af5b09e38ddcebcdf27cecceae
#
_cell.length_a   1.000
_cell.length_b   1.000
_cell.length_c   1.000
_cell.angle_alpha   90.00
_cell.angle_beta   90.00
_cell.angle_gamma   90.00
#
_symmetry.space_group_name_H-M   'P 1'
#
loop_
_entity.id
_entity.type
_entity.pdbx_description
1 polymer ?
#
loop_
_entity_poly.entity_id
_entity_poly.type
_entity_poly.pdbx_seq_one_letter_code
_entity_poly.pdbx_strand_id
1 'polypeptide(L)'
;TRTKIICTIGPNSSDKATLKKLHLAGMNVARINMSHATHKNAKEIINIIKNINKTKNSKLSNIGILLDTQGPEIRTGDTSLPINLKVGDKVTLTVRDEVDVETSSIKVNYKGLVHSVNVGSRISVDNGLISFRVLSKESDNLICKVIHGGKVGSKRHVNLPGVRTVSYTHLRAHETGW
;
A
#
# COMPACT_ATOMS: atom_id res chain seq x y z
N THR A 1 8.63 30.25 10.22
CA THR A 1 7.72 29.56 11.15
C THR A 1 8.36 28.29 11.70
N ARG A 2 8.13 27.98 12.98
CA ARG A 2 8.63 26.74 13.61
C ARG A 2 7.91 25.50 13.08
N THR A 3 6.62 25.62 12.75
CA THR A 3 5.82 24.54 12.19
C THR A 3 6.08 24.40 10.69
N LYS A 4 6.30 23.17 10.22
CA LYS A 4 6.44 22.82 8.81
C LYS A 4 5.16 22.16 8.32
N ILE A 5 4.74 22.53 7.11
CA ILE A 5 3.54 21.97 6.48
C ILE A 5 3.98 20.95 5.44
N ILE A 6 3.52 19.71 5.59
CA ILE A 6 3.72 18.63 4.66
C ILE A 6 2.42 18.41 3.88
N CYS A 7 2.46 18.54 2.57
CA CYS A 7 1.31 18.28 1.71
C CYS A 7 1.51 16.99 0.93
N THR A 8 0.56 16.06 1.00
CA THR A 8 0.56 14.89 0.12
C THR A 8 0.09 15.30 -1.25
N ILE A 9 0.92 15.02 -2.27
CA ILE A 9 0.64 15.34 -3.66
C ILE A 9 -0.07 14.15 -4.31
N GLY A 10 -1.24 14.43 -4.84
CA GLY A 10 -2.08 13.46 -5.55
C GLY A 10 -2.43 13.95 -6.97
N PRO A 11 -3.25 13.21 -7.73
CA PRO A 11 -3.58 13.54 -9.13
C PRO A 11 -4.09 14.97 -9.32
N ASN A 12 -4.90 15.47 -8.37
CA ASN A 12 -5.50 16.81 -8.45
C ASN A 12 -4.57 17.94 -7.99
N SER A 13 -3.34 17.63 -7.53
CA SER A 13 -2.40 18.62 -7.00
C SER A 13 -1.00 18.50 -7.60
N SER A 14 -0.81 17.67 -8.61
CA SER A 14 0.50 17.37 -9.20
C SER A 14 0.94 18.37 -10.28
N ASP A 15 0.06 19.23 -10.75
CA ASP A 15 0.38 20.21 -11.75
C ASP A 15 1.21 21.38 -11.21
N LYS A 16 1.97 22.03 -12.11
CA LYS A 16 2.90 23.12 -11.75
C LYS A 16 2.21 24.33 -11.10
N ALA A 17 1.00 24.67 -11.55
CA ALA A 17 0.28 25.83 -11.05
C ALA A 17 -0.19 25.61 -9.61
N THR A 18 -0.76 24.44 -9.35
CA THR A 18 -1.22 24.03 -8.01
C THR A 18 -0.05 23.89 -7.04
N LEU A 19 1.06 23.26 -7.44
CA LEU A 19 2.26 23.16 -6.62
C LEU A 19 2.83 24.53 -6.24
N LYS A 20 2.83 25.49 -7.16
CA LYS A 20 3.21 26.88 -6.84
C LYS A 20 2.25 27.53 -5.84
N LYS A 21 0.93 27.35 -6.02
CA LYS A 21 -0.06 27.90 -5.08
C LYS A 21 0.12 27.31 -3.67
N LEU A 22 0.31 26.00 -3.57
CA LEU A 22 0.57 25.33 -2.29
C LEU A 22 1.84 25.85 -1.62
N HIS A 23 2.91 26.08 -2.41
CA HIS A 23 4.15 26.65 -1.91
C HIS A 23 3.96 28.08 -1.36
N LEU A 24 3.26 28.92 -2.12
CA LEU A 24 2.92 30.29 -1.69
C LEU A 24 2.02 30.30 -0.45
N ALA A 25 1.16 29.30 -0.30
CA ALA A 25 0.30 29.13 0.88
C ALA A 25 1.04 28.55 2.09
N GLY A 26 2.34 28.21 1.96
CA GLY A 26 3.18 27.80 3.09
C GLY A 26 3.59 26.33 3.09
N MET A 27 3.36 25.56 2.03
CA MET A 27 3.88 24.20 1.91
C MET A 27 5.41 24.20 2.00
N ASN A 28 5.96 23.42 2.91
CA ASN A 28 7.40 23.24 3.08
C ASN A 28 7.91 21.93 2.47
N VAL A 29 7.08 20.87 2.51
CA VAL A 29 7.45 19.54 2.03
C VAL A 29 6.32 18.97 1.19
N ALA A 30 6.66 18.48 0.02
CA ALA A 30 5.78 17.70 -0.85
C ALA A 30 6.01 16.22 -0.59
N ARG A 31 5.00 15.52 -0.05
CA ARG A 31 5.03 14.06 0.17
C ARG A 31 4.44 13.36 -1.06
N ILE A 32 5.19 12.44 -1.63
CA ILE A 32 4.77 11.58 -2.73
C ILE A 32 4.58 10.16 -2.16
N ASN A 33 3.35 9.66 -2.16
CA ASN A 33 3.06 8.32 -1.66
C ASN A 33 3.24 7.27 -2.77
N MET A 34 4.33 6.50 -2.69
CA MET A 34 4.67 5.48 -3.68
C MET A 34 3.77 4.24 -3.66
N SER A 35 2.90 4.10 -2.65
CA SER A 35 1.85 3.07 -2.68
C SER A 35 0.79 3.33 -3.76
N HIS A 36 0.66 4.58 -4.21
CA HIS A 36 -0.33 5.02 -5.20
C HIS A 36 0.27 5.69 -6.43
N ALA A 37 1.51 6.16 -6.34
CA ALA A 37 2.21 6.79 -7.45
C ALA A 37 3.00 5.78 -8.26
N THR A 38 3.10 6.01 -9.57
CA THR A 38 4.06 5.29 -10.42
C THR A 38 5.41 6.03 -10.40
N HIS A 39 6.51 5.32 -10.71
CA HIS A 39 7.83 5.95 -10.82
C HIS A 39 7.83 7.10 -11.83
N LYS A 40 7.10 6.97 -12.94
CA LYS A 40 6.97 8.02 -13.96
C LYS A 40 6.33 9.27 -13.36
N ASN A 41 5.18 9.14 -12.72
CA ASN A 41 4.47 10.27 -12.11
C ASN A 41 5.28 10.93 -11.00
N ALA A 42 5.94 10.13 -10.15
CA ALA A 42 6.80 10.66 -9.09
C ALA A 42 7.95 11.49 -9.68
N LYS A 43 8.62 11.00 -10.73
CA LYS A 43 9.69 11.71 -11.44
C LYS A 43 9.21 13.02 -12.05
N GLU A 44 8.03 13.05 -12.63
CA GLU A 44 7.43 14.28 -13.19
C GLU A 44 7.19 15.32 -12.09
N ILE A 45 6.59 14.94 -10.96
CA ILE A 45 6.34 15.82 -9.80
C ILE A 45 7.68 16.36 -9.26
N ILE A 46 8.67 15.49 -9.07
CA ILE A 46 10.01 15.87 -8.60
C ILE A 46 10.65 16.90 -9.53
N ASN A 47 10.56 16.72 -10.84
CA ASN A 47 11.12 17.67 -11.81
C ASN A 47 10.40 19.02 -11.76
N ILE A 48 9.08 19.03 -11.59
CA ILE A 48 8.32 20.28 -11.42
C ILE A 48 8.78 21.01 -10.15
N ILE A 49 8.92 20.30 -9.03
CA ILE A 49 9.37 20.90 -7.76
C ILE A 49 10.81 21.43 -7.88
N LYS A 50 11.73 20.66 -8.48
CA LYS A 50 13.10 21.12 -8.75
C LYS A 50 13.10 22.39 -9.58
N ASN A 51 12.23 22.52 -10.59
CA ASN A 51 12.12 23.73 -11.40
C ASN A 51 11.51 24.91 -10.63
N ILE A 52 10.55 24.68 -9.74
CA ILE A 52 10.02 25.72 -8.84
C ILE A 52 11.13 26.23 -7.92
N ASN A 53 11.91 25.33 -7.33
CA ASN A 53 13.02 25.67 -6.44
C ASN A 53 14.15 26.46 -7.12
N LYS A 54 14.37 26.24 -8.41
CA LYS A 54 15.34 27.03 -9.20
C LYS A 54 14.89 28.48 -9.42
N THR A 55 13.59 28.74 -9.35
CA THR A 55 13.05 30.09 -9.52
C THR A 55 13.25 30.84 -8.21
N LYS A 56 14.37 31.55 -8.07
CA LYS A 56 14.75 32.29 -6.86
C LYS A 56 13.67 33.30 -6.45
N ASN A 57 12.87 32.93 -5.44
CA ASN A 57 12.09 33.88 -4.68
C ASN A 57 12.76 33.98 -3.30
N SER A 58 13.46 35.08 -3.05
CA SER A 58 14.26 35.30 -1.82
C SER A 58 13.46 35.22 -0.52
N LYS A 59 12.13 35.21 -0.60
CA LYS A 59 11.23 35.19 0.56
C LYS A 59 10.72 33.78 0.90
N LEU A 60 10.90 32.79 0.03
CA LEU A 60 10.40 31.43 0.22
C LEU A 60 11.55 30.41 0.33
N SER A 61 11.48 29.54 1.29
CA SER A 61 12.39 28.39 1.38
C SER A 61 12.10 27.40 0.27
N ASN A 62 13.08 26.60 -0.14
CA ASN A 62 12.87 25.51 -1.09
C ASN A 62 11.83 24.52 -0.57
N ILE A 63 11.05 23.94 -1.48
CA ILE A 63 10.16 22.82 -1.19
C ILE A 63 11.04 21.57 -1.00
N GLY A 64 10.96 20.95 0.19
CA GLY A 64 11.52 19.62 0.42
C GLY A 64 10.69 18.55 -0.27
N ILE A 65 11.31 17.45 -0.65
CA ILE A 65 10.62 16.28 -1.23
C ILE A 65 10.72 15.13 -0.24
N LEU A 66 9.58 14.56 0.12
CA LEU A 66 9.48 13.35 0.94
C LEU A 66 8.89 12.23 0.06
N LEU A 67 9.72 11.25 -0.25
CA LEU A 67 9.29 10.05 -0.94
C LEU A 67 8.88 9.02 0.12
N ASP A 68 7.58 8.80 0.23
CA ASP A 68 7.03 7.78 1.14
C ASP A 68 6.99 6.46 0.39
N THR A 69 8.05 5.68 0.58
CA THR A 69 8.23 4.41 -0.13
C THR A 69 7.24 3.38 0.37
N GLN A 70 6.71 2.59 -0.56
CA GLN A 70 5.90 1.44 -0.22
C GLN A 70 6.81 0.44 0.51
N GLY A 71 6.62 0.32 1.83
CA GLY A 71 7.26 -0.75 2.59
C GLY A 71 6.83 -2.13 2.09
N PRO A 72 7.46 -3.20 2.59
CA PRO A 72 7.07 -4.57 2.27
C PRO A 72 5.73 -4.89 2.94
N GLU A 73 4.65 -4.49 2.29
CA GLU A 73 3.31 -4.75 2.78
C GLU A 73 2.73 -6.01 2.14
N ILE A 74 2.15 -6.85 2.99
CA ILE A 74 1.34 -7.95 2.51
C ILE A 74 -0.03 -7.38 2.16
N ARG A 75 -0.45 -7.57 0.91
CA ARG A 75 -1.72 -7.07 0.40
C ARG A 75 -2.47 -8.15 -0.37
N THR A 76 -3.80 -7.99 -0.43
CA THR A 76 -4.62 -8.77 -1.38
C THR A 76 -4.28 -8.35 -2.81
N GLY A 77 -4.47 -9.26 -3.74
CA GLY A 77 -4.35 -9.00 -5.18
C GLY A 77 -5.43 -8.05 -5.70
N ASP A 78 -5.39 -7.82 -7.00
CA ASP A 78 -6.45 -7.10 -7.70
C ASP A 78 -7.69 -8.00 -7.85
N THR A 79 -8.86 -7.42 -7.72
CA THR A 79 -10.15 -8.08 -7.96
C THR A 79 -11.03 -7.17 -8.81
N SER A 80 -11.69 -7.73 -9.81
CA SER A 80 -12.61 -7.00 -10.68
C SER A 80 -13.84 -6.49 -9.93
N LEU A 81 -14.31 -7.25 -8.95
CA LEU A 81 -15.44 -6.91 -8.09
C LEU A 81 -15.09 -7.23 -6.64
N PRO A 82 -15.51 -6.38 -5.69
CA PRO A 82 -15.31 -6.66 -4.28
C PRO A 82 -16.05 -7.93 -3.85
N ILE A 83 -15.38 -8.76 -3.07
CA ILE A 83 -15.93 -10.02 -2.54
C ILE A 83 -16.64 -9.72 -1.23
N ASN A 84 -17.93 -10.04 -1.14
CA ASN A 84 -18.70 -9.93 0.09
C ASN A 84 -18.58 -11.23 0.90
N LEU A 85 -18.04 -11.15 2.09
CA LEU A 85 -17.82 -12.28 2.99
C LEU A 85 -18.73 -12.18 4.21
N LYS A 86 -19.41 -13.27 4.55
CA LYS A 86 -20.24 -13.39 5.75
C LYS A 86 -19.48 -14.19 6.81
N VAL A 87 -19.79 -13.93 8.08
CA VAL A 87 -19.25 -14.74 9.19
C VAL A 87 -19.61 -16.20 9.00
N GLY A 88 -18.63 -17.07 9.12
CA GLY A 88 -18.77 -18.50 8.93
C GLY A 88 -18.42 -19.01 7.52
N ASP A 89 -18.37 -18.13 6.51
CA ASP A 89 -17.98 -18.52 5.15
C ASP A 89 -16.58 -19.15 5.13
N LYS A 90 -16.38 -20.09 4.20
CA LYS A 90 -15.05 -20.59 3.85
C LYS A 90 -14.48 -19.76 2.71
N VAL A 91 -13.23 -19.35 2.84
CA VAL A 91 -12.48 -18.58 1.85
C VAL A 91 -11.09 -19.17 1.67
N THR A 92 -10.59 -19.16 0.47
CA THR A 92 -9.23 -19.59 0.14
C THR A 92 -8.34 -18.36 0.00
N LEU A 93 -7.26 -18.27 0.79
CA LEU A 93 -6.18 -17.31 0.54
C LEU A 93 -5.10 -18.02 -0.27
N THR A 94 -4.79 -17.51 -1.45
CA THR A 94 -3.84 -18.12 -2.39
C THR A 94 -2.67 -17.21 -2.70
N VAL A 95 -1.50 -17.80 -2.92
CA VAL A 95 -0.31 -17.10 -3.42
C VAL A 95 -0.08 -17.31 -4.91
N ARG A 96 -0.96 -18.04 -5.59
CA ARG A 96 -0.93 -18.29 -7.04
C ARG A 96 -1.33 -17.04 -7.81
N ASP A 97 -0.87 -16.96 -9.05
CA ASP A 97 -1.27 -15.89 -9.97
C ASP A 97 -2.68 -16.10 -10.53
N GLU A 98 -3.11 -17.35 -10.70
CA GLU A 98 -4.46 -17.70 -11.09
C GLU A 98 -5.34 -17.85 -9.87
N VAL A 99 -6.47 -17.15 -9.88
CA VAL A 99 -7.49 -17.21 -8.82
C VAL A 99 -8.66 -18.00 -9.36
N ASP A 100 -9.01 -19.07 -8.66
CA ASP A 100 -10.19 -19.86 -8.98
C ASP A 100 -11.45 -19.09 -8.49
N VAL A 101 -12.20 -18.58 -9.45
CA VAL A 101 -13.36 -17.71 -9.20
C VAL A 101 -14.49 -18.47 -8.51
N GLU A 102 -14.55 -19.80 -8.67
CA GLU A 102 -15.61 -20.65 -8.11
C GLU A 102 -15.45 -20.87 -6.60
N THR A 103 -14.28 -20.65 -6.02
CA THR A 103 -13.97 -20.99 -4.62
C THR A 103 -13.84 -19.80 -3.67
N SER A 104 -14.34 -18.63 -4.00
CA SER A 104 -14.16 -17.41 -3.17
C SER A 104 -12.68 -17.21 -2.79
N SER A 105 -11.80 -17.26 -3.78
CA SER A 105 -10.36 -17.15 -3.56
C SER A 105 -9.91 -15.70 -3.51
N ILE A 106 -9.01 -15.39 -2.58
CA ILE A 106 -8.36 -14.09 -2.44
C ILE A 106 -6.86 -14.29 -2.63
N LYS A 107 -6.30 -13.70 -3.68
CA LYS A 107 -4.86 -13.68 -3.89
C LYS A 107 -4.19 -12.82 -2.84
N VAL A 108 -3.01 -13.25 -2.38
CA VAL A 108 -2.14 -12.49 -1.47
C VAL A 108 -0.74 -12.43 -2.08
N ASN A 109 -0.12 -11.25 -2.07
CA ASN A 109 1.17 -11.00 -2.73
C ASN A 109 2.40 -11.55 -1.98
N TYR A 110 2.22 -12.30 -0.91
CA TYR A 110 3.30 -12.84 -0.08
C TYR A 110 3.46 -14.35 -0.27
N LYS A 111 4.46 -14.78 -1.06
CA LYS A 111 4.73 -16.18 -1.37
C LYS A 111 4.99 -17.05 -0.13
N GLY A 112 5.52 -16.48 0.94
CA GLY A 112 5.78 -17.17 2.22
C GLY A 112 4.53 -17.36 3.09
N LEU A 113 3.35 -16.91 2.67
CA LEU A 113 2.13 -16.90 3.48
C LEU A 113 1.84 -18.26 4.12
N VAL A 114 1.83 -19.33 3.30
CA VAL A 114 1.48 -20.68 3.76
C VAL A 114 2.46 -21.23 4.79
N HIS A 115 3.75 -20.89 4.64
CA HIS A 115 4.78 -21.33 5.58
C HIS A 115 4.83 -20.48 6.87
N SER A 116 4.40 -19.24 6.78
CA SER A 116 4.50 -18.27 7.87
C SER A 116 3.38 -18.37 8.91
N VAL A 117 2.28 -19.04 8.58
CA VAL A 117 1.12 -19.18 9.50
C VAL A 117 0.86 -20.64 9.87
N ASN A 118 0.25 -20.87 11.02
CA ASN A 118 -0.18 -22.19 11.46
C ASN A 118 -1.70 -22.35 11.36
N VAL A 119 -2.18 -23.59 11.36
CA VAL A 119 -3.62 -23.88 11.55
C VAL A 119 -4.06 -23.25 12.86
N GLY A 120 -5.22 -22.58 12.86
CA GLY A 120 -5.73 -21.81 13.99
C GLY A 120 -5.26 -20.35 14.03
N SER A 121 -4.22 -19.95 13.25
CA SER A 121 -3.77 -18.57 13.18
C SER A 121 -4.87 -17.64 12.70
N ARG A 122 -4.83 -16.41 13.21
CA ARG A 122 -5.71 -15.32 12.75
C ARG A 122 -5.01 -14.51 11.69
N ILE A 123 -5.72 -14.20 10.61
CA ILE A 123 -5.30 -13.29 9.55
C ILE A 123 -6.30 -12.15 9.52
N SER A 124 -5.84 -10.91 9.47
CA SER A 124 -6.73 -9.75 9.36
C SER A 124 -6.47 -8.98 8.06
N VAL A 125 -7.54 -8.42 7.51
CA VAL A 125 -7.53 -7.67 6.26
C VAL A 125 -8.21 -6.32 6.49
N ASP A 126 -7.77 -5.32 5.75
CA ASP A 126 -8.29 -3.95 5.77
C ASP A 126 -8.27 -3.35 7.19
N ASN A 127 -7.08 -3.28 7.78
CA ASN A 127 -6.85 -2.75 9.14
C ASN A 127 -7.66 -3.46 10.25
N GLY A 128 -7.95 -4.74 10.06
CA GLY A 128 -8.66 -5.55 11.05
C GLY A 128 -10.18 -5.59 10.89
N LEU A 129 -10.74 -4.87 9.92
CA LEU A 129 -12.19 -4.88 9.64
C LEU A 129 -12.69 -6.28 9.28
N ILE A 130 -11.87 -7.04 8.55
CA ILE A 130 -12.18 -8.41 8.14
C ILE A 130 -11.16 -9.33 8.76
N SER A 131 -11.58 -10.49 9.26
CA SER A 131 -10.64 -11.44 9.82
C SER A 131 -11.02 -12.89 9.53
N PHE A 132 -9.98 -13.69 9.38
CA PHE A 132 -10.04 -15.10 9.07
C PHE A 132 -9.33 -15.93 10.13
N ARG A 133 -9.75 -17.19 10.27
CA ARG A 133 -9.03 -18.23 11.01
C ARG A 133 -8.62 -19.32 10.05
N VAL A 134 -7.35 -19.68 10.05
CA VAL A 134 -6.80 -20.76 9.22
C VAL A 134 -7.36 -22.10 9.69
N LEU A 135 -8.02 -22.84 8.80
CA LEU A 135 -8.57 -24.17 9.05
C LEU A 135 -7.60 -25.27 8.60
N SER A 136 -7.04 -25.12 7.40
CA SER A 136 -6.06 -26.06 6.82
C SER A 136 -5.11 -25.33 5.90
N LYS A 137 -4.00 -26.01 5.60
CA LYS A 137 -2.93 -25.53 4.71
C LYS A 137 -2.76 -26.52 3.56
N GLU A 138 -2.65 -26.00 2.37
CA GLU A 138 -2.27 -26.72 1.15
C GLU A 138 -0.98 -26.12 0.59
N SER A 139 -0.43 -26.66 -0.50
CA SER A 139 0.87 -26.21 -1.05
C SER A 139 0.96 -24.69 -1.21
N ASP A 140 -0.06 -24.07 -1.83
CA ASP A 140 -0.09 -22.65 -2.16
C ASP A 140 -1.33 -21.93 -1.63
N ASN A 141 -2.14 -22.62 -0.81
CA ASN A 141 -3.42 -22.15 -0.35
C ASN A 141 -3.56 -22.29 1.16
N LEU A 142 -4.30 -21.35 1.74
CA LEU A 142 -4.84 -21.46 3.09
C LEU A 142 -6.35 -21.50 3.00
N ILE A 143 -6.94 -22.57 3.53
CA ILE A 143 -8.39 -22.63 3.70
C ILE A 143 -8.72 -21.95 5.02
N CYS A 144 -9.56 -20.93 4.97
CA CYS A 144 -9.87 -20.10 6.11
C CYS A 144 -11.37 -20.02 6.37
N LYS A 145 -11.74 -19.80 7.63
CA LYS A 145 -13.11 -19.45 8.04
C LYS A 145 -13.18 -17.96 8.34
N VAL A 146 -14.20 -17.29 7.83
CA VAL A 146 -14.47 -15.88 8.12
C VAL A 146 -14.94 -15.73 9.56
N ILE A 147 -14.23 -14.94 10.36
CA ILE A 147 -14.57 -14.60 11.76
C ILE A 147 -15.28 -13.25 11.82
N HIS A 148 -14.76 -12.23 11.09
CA HIS A 148 -15.43 -10.96 10.89
C HIS A 148 -15.59 -10.77 9.39
N GLY A 149 -16.84 -10.65 8.95
CA GLY A 149 -17.21 -10.50 7.56
C GLY A 149 -17.10 -9.05 7.10
N GLY A 150 -17.18 -8.85 5.79
CA GLY A 150 -17.12 -7.54 5.17
C GLY A 150 -16.84 -7.62 3.68
N LYS A 151 -16.60 -6.47 3.08
CA LYS A 151 -16.36 -6.32 1.64
C LYS A 151 -14.86 -6.20 1.36
N VAL A 152 -14.26 -7.25 0.78
CA VAL A 152 -12.84 -7.25 0.41
C VAL A 152 -12.68 -6.66 -0.99
N GLY A 153 -11.97 -5.56 -1.11
CA GLY A 153 -11.58 -4.95 -2.39
C GLY A 153 -10.12 -5.27 -2.76
N SER A 154 -9.68 -4.66 -3.87
CA SER A 154 -8.29 -4.78 -4.36
C SER A 154 -7.28 -4.16 -3.42
N LYS A 155 -6.08 -4.75 -3.37
CA LYS A 155 -4.87 -4.19 -2.69
C LYS A 155 -5.07 -3.87 -1.21
N ARG A 156 -5.94 -4.60 -0.52
CA ARG A 156 -6.18 -4.41 0.91
C ARG A 156 -5.01 -4.93 1.73
N HIS A 157 -4.64 -4.20 2.76
CA HIS A 157 -3.57 -4.58 3.67
C HIS A 157 -3.92 -5.89 4.38
N VAL A 158 -2.97 -6.83 4.43
CA VAL A 158 -3.09 -8.11 5.12
C VAL A 158 -2.11 -8.11 6.29
N ASN A 159 -2.61 -8.34 7.50
CA ASN A 159 -1.81 -8.45 8.70
C ASN A 159 -1.85 -9.89 9.24
N LEU A 160 -0.69 -10.40 9.61
CA LEU A 160 -0.46 -11.73 10.16
C LEU A 160 -0.01 -11.58 11.63
N PRO A 161 -0.92 -11.46 12.60
CA PRO A 161 -0.55 -11.25 14.00
C PRO A 161 0.32 -12.39 14.53
N GLY A 162 1.42 -12.03 15.22
CA GLY A 162 2.33 -13.00 15.80
C GLY A 162 3.31 -13.67 14.82
N VAL A 163 3.23 -13.34 13.54
CA VAL A 163 4.17 -13.83 12.52
C VAL A 163 5.25 -12.79 12.31
N ARG A 164 6.52 -13.18 12.54
CA ARG A 164 7.67 -12.41 12.06
C ARG A 164 7.79 -12.66 10.55
N THR A 165 7.14 -11.85 9.76
CA THR A 165 7.44 -11.76 8.32
C THR A 165 8.87 -11.26 8.19
N VAL A 166 9.62 -11.82 7.22
CA VAL A 166 11.02 -11.43 6.98
C VAL A 166 11.07 -9.91 6.92
N SER A 167 11.86 -9.32 7.84
CA SER A 167 12.09 -7.89 7.85
C SER A 167 12.81 -7.53 6.55
N TYR A 168 12.13 -6.79 5.69
CA TYR A 168 12.78 -6.20 4.53
C TYR A 168 13.63 -5.04 5.02
N THR A 169 14.87 -5.35 5.35
CA THR A 169 15.85 -4.35 5.78
C THR A 169 16.43 -3.56 4.61
N HIS A 170 16.11 -3.96 3.36
CA HIS A 170 16.62 -3.33 2.15
C HIS A 170 15.50 -2.78 1.28
N LEU A 171 15.62 -1.54 0.86
CA LEU A 171 14.81 -0.95 -0.21
C LEU A 171 15.01 -1.76 -1.50
N ARG A 172 13.97 -1.88 -2.31
CA ARG A 172 14.11 -2.49 -3.63
C ARG A 172 15.08 -1.65 -4.46
N ALA A 173 15.88 -2.29 -5.33
CA ALA A 173 16.89 -1.60 -6.11
C ALA A 173 16.34 -0.40 -6.92
N HIS A 174 15.11 -0.46 -7.39
CA HIS A 174 14.46 0.65 -8.10
C HIS A 174 13.97 1.79 -7.18
N GLU A 175 13.95 1.60 -5.87
CA GLU A 175 13.62 2.65 -4.88
C GLU A 175 14.86 3.44 -4.45
N THR A 176 16.06 2.92 -4.74
CA THR A 176 17.35 3.55 -4.42
C THR A 176 18.02 4.26 -5.60
N GLY A 177 17.52 4.05 -6.80
CA GLY A 177 18.12 4.52 -8.06
C GLY A 177 17.57 5.86 -8.55
N TRP A 178 17.75 6.95 -7.77
CA TRP A 178 17.38 8.33 -8.18
C TRP A 178 18.58 9.19 -8.47
#